data_f068e73de7155e1886c66efa331f56aa
#
_entry.id   f068e73de7155e1886c66efa331f56aa
#
_cell.length_a   1.000
_cell.length_b   1.000
_cell.length_c   1.000
_cell.angle_alpha   90.00
_cell.angle_beta   90.00
_cell.angle_gamma   90.00
#
_symmetry.space_group_name_H-M   'P 1'
#
loop_
_entity.id
_entity.type
_entity.pdbx_description
1 polymer ?
#
loop_
_entity_poly.entity_id
_entity_poly.type
_entity_poly.pdbx_seq_one_letter_code
_entity_poly.pdbx_strand_id
1 'polypeptide(L)'
;MGKNIKERNQLADFARVFMAFIVVAIHVNIFYEHPALNKITVDGFFRIAVPFFLMINGYYFHENISHVESFKKWLKRGIVLFFVWQAIYLPLYLPIEDLSYNRLAVFLSQLIFGYHHLWYISAMVLGGIILFALRDKPYSLALSLFLFIIGCCLQYVRPFIDNNPTLYKVFSQY
;
A
#
# COMPACT_ATOMS: atom_id res chain seq x y z
N MET A 1 38.92 10.93 -3.82
CA MET A 1 37.62 10.87 -3.13
C MET A 1 36.82 9.75 -3.78
N GLY A 2 36.98 8.51 -3.30
CA GLY A 2 36.38 7.32 -3.89
C GLY A 2 34.86 7.34 -3.67
N LYS A 3 34.10 7.34 -4.75
CA LYS A 3 32.66 7.13 -4.75
C LYS A 3 32.44 5.66 -4.30
N ASN A 4 32.04 5.44 -3.05
CA ASN A 4 31.57 4.13 -2.61
C ASN A 4 30.38 3.76 -3.51
N ILE A 5 30.65 2.97 -4.54
CA ILE A 5 29.61 2.33 -5.35
C ILE A 5 28.98 1.29 -4.39
N LYS A 6 27.83 1.63 -3.85
CA LYS A 6 27.06 0.73 -2.99
C LYS A 6 26.79 -0.53 -3.81
N GLU A 7 27.38 -1.65 -3.42
CA GLU A 7 27.16 -2.91 -4.11
C GLU A 7 25.65 -3.20 -4.18
N ARG A 8 25.18 -3.44 -5.39
CA ARG A 8 23.78 -3.75 -5.65
C ARG A 8 23.46 -5.14 -5.08
N ASN A 9 22.53 -5.22 -4.17
CA ASN A 9 22.13 -6.50 -3.59
C ASN A 9 21.24 -7.28 -4.59
N GLN A 10 21.91 -8.14 -5.37
CA GLN A 10 21.25 -8.96 -6.40
C GLN A 10 20.15 -9.85 -5.85
N LEU A 11 20.32 -10.38 -4.62
CA LEU A 11 19.31 -11.20 -3.96
C LEU A 11 18.03 -10.40 -3.65
N ALA A 12 18.18 -9.16 -3.18
CA ALA A 12 17.05 -8.28 -2.92
C ALA A 12 16.31 -7.90 -4.22
N ASP A 13 17.04 -7.70 -5.32
CA ASP A 13 16.43 -7.41 -6.62
C ASP A 13 15.69 -8.63 -7.18
N PHE A 14 16.28 -9.83 -7.07
CA PHE A 14 15.62 -11.08 -7.46
C PHE A 14 14.35 -11.31 -6.63
N ALA A 15 14.42 -11.13 -5.30
CA ALA A 15 13.27 -11.28 -4.43
C ALA A 15 12.14 -10.30 -4.77
N ARG A 16 12.46 -9.04 -5.13
CA ARG A 16 11.45 -8.06 -5.59
C ARG A 16 10.76 -8.50 -6.87
N VAL A 17 11.53 -8.99 -7.86
CA VAL A 17 10.95 -9.47 -9.12
C VAL A 17 10.05 -10.67 -8.85
N PHE A 18 10.51 -11.63 -8.06
CA PHE A 18 9.72 -12.81 -7.68
C PHE A 18 8.42 -12.42 -6.97
N MET A 19 8.48 -11.52 -5.99
CA MET A 19 7.31 -11.04 -5.27
C MET A 19 6.36 -10.21 -6.17
N ALA A 20 6.88 -9.52 -7.19
CA ALA A 20 6.03 -8.84 -8.17
C ALA A 20 5.20 -9.84 -8.99
N PHE A 21 5.79 -10.97 -9.39
CA PHE A 21 5.02 -12.06 -10.04
C PHE A 21 3.94 -12.63 -9.11
N ILE A 22 4.24 -12.78 -7.82
CA ILE A 22 3.25 -13.23 -6.82
C ILE A 22 2.09 -12.23 -6.72
N VAL A 23 2.36 -10.91 -6.71
CA VAL A 23 1.30 -9.90 -6.73
C VAL A 23 0.43 -10.00 -7.97
N VAL A 24 1.03 -10.20 -9.15
CA VAL A 24 0.26 -10.42 -10.39
C VAL A 24 -0.60 -11.69 -10.26
N ALA A 25 -0.03 -12.78 -9.72
CA ALA A 25 -0.74 -14.05 -9.52
C ALA A 25 -1.97 -13.92 -8.61
N ILE A 26 -1.91 -13.07 -7.56
CA ILE A 26 -3.06 -12.75 -6.70
C ILE A 26 -4.18 -12.12 -7.54
N HIS A 27 -3.85 -11.14 -8.37
CA HIS A 27 -4.85 -10.36 -9.10
C HIS A 27 -5.46 -11.11 -10.29
N VAL A 28 -4.69 -12.00 -10.91
CA VAL A 28 -5.19 -12.91 -11.97
C VAL A 28 -5.98 -14.08 -11.39
N ASN A 29 -5.84 -14.34 -10.07
CA ASN A 29 -6.49 -15.46 -9.38
C ASN A 29 -6.18 -16.81 -10.06
N ILE A 30 -4.89 -17.11 -10.23
CA ILE A 30 -4.40 -18.18 -11.10
C ILE A 30 -4.92 -19.58 -10.76
N PHE A 31 -5.43 -19.78 -9.53
CA PHE A 31 -5.99 -21.05 -9.07
C PHE A 31 -7.51 -20.99 -8.86
N TYR A 32 -8.20 -20.12 -9.61
CA TYR A 32 -9.65 -19.94 -9.49
C TYR A 32 -10.45 -21.25 -9.60
N GLU A 33 -10.03 -22.16 -10.51
CA GLU A 33 -10.70 -23.45 -10.72
C GLU A 33 -10.44 -24.46 -9.57
N HIS A 34 -9.48 -24.21 -8.68
CA HIS A 34 -9.10 -25.09 -7.59
C HIS A 34 -9.24 -24.42 -6.22
N PRO A 35 -10.45 -24.44 -5.61
CA PRO A 35 -10.74 -23.66 -4.39
C PRO A 35 -9.78 -23.90 -3.22
N ALA A 36 -9.35 -25.15 -2.99
CA ALA A 36 -8.41 -25.48 -1.93
C ALA A 36 -7.00 -24.90 -2.17
N LEU A 37 -6.50 -25.01 -3.40
CA LEU A 37 -5.23 -24.41 -3.81
C LEU A 37 -5.31 -22.88 -3.75
N ASN A 38 -6.40 -22.31 -4.24
CA ASN A 38 -6.62 -20.87 -4.20
C ASN A 38 -6.56 -20.32 -2.78
N LYS A 39 -7.25 -20.97 -1.84
CA LYS A 39 -7.28 -20.56 -0.43
C LYS A 39 -5.90 -20.62 0.23
N ILE A 40 -5.10 -21.65 -0.07
CA ILE A 40 -3.75 -21.81 0.52
C ILE A 40 -2.75 -20.84 -0.11
N THR A 41 -2.81 -20.66 -1.43
CA THR A 41 -1.82 -19.86 -2.18
C THR A 41 -2.24 -18.40 -2.26
N VAL A 42 -3.33 -18.09 -2.98
CA VAL A 42 -3.76 -16.71 -3.30
C VAL A 42 -4.25 -15.98 -2.04
N ASP A 43 -5.12 -16.61 -1.25
CA ASP A 43 -5.65 -16.00 -0.02
C ASP A 43 -4.70 -16.13 1.17
N GLY A 44 -3.75 -17.06 1.13
CA GLY A 44 -2.76 -17.31 2.17
C GLY A 44 -1.37 -16.82 1.79
N PHE A 45 -0.55 -17.73 1.27
CA PHE A 45 0.91 -17.53 1.11
C PHE A 45 1.27 -16.32 0.23
N PHE A 46 0.54 -16.07 -0.86
CA PHE A 46 0.87 -14.98 -1.77
C PHE A 46 0.68 -13.59 -1.15
N ARG A 47 -0.18 -13.47 -0.15
CA ARG A 47 -0.41 -12.19 0.55
C ARG A 47 0.82 -11.67 1.30
N ILE A 48 1.87 -12.48 1.48
CA ILE A 48 3.17 -12.04 2.04
C ILE A 48 3.87 -11.01 1.14
N ALA A 49 3.53 -10.94 -0.15
CA ALA A 49 4.20 -10.06 -1.09
C ALA A 49 4.06 -8.57 -0.72
N VAL A 50 2.88 -8.13 -0.25
CA VAL A 50 2.66 -6.73 0.15
C VAL A 50 3.49 -6.34 1.38
N PRO A 51 3.45 -7.07 2.51
CA PRO A 51 4.35 -6.85 3.64
C PRO A 51 5.82 -6.86 3.24
N PHE A 52 6.23 -7.78 2.36
CA PHE A 52 7.60 -7.83 1.86
C PHE A 52 8.01 -6.53 1.16
N PHE A 53 7.19 -5.99 0.26
CA PHE A 53 7.47 -4.72 -0.39
C PHE A 53 7.50 -3.55 0.60
N LEU A 54 6.62 -3.52 1.59
CA LEU A 54 6.65 -2.49 2.64
C LEU A 54 7.94 -2.58 3.47
N MET A 55 8.39 -3.79 3.84
CA MET A 55 9.64 -3.99 4.58
C MET A 55 10.86 -3.55 3.76
N ILE A 56 10.95 -3.95 2.49
CA ILE A 56 12.04 -3.55 1.61
C ILE A 56 12.05 -2.04 1.39
N ASN A 57 10.90 -1.42 1.18
CA ASN A 57 10.79 0.02 1.06
C ASN A 57 11.20 0.73 2.36
N GLY A 58 10.78 0.23 3.51
CA GLY A 58 11.19 0.74 4.83
C GLY A 58 12.70 0.66 5.04
N TYR A 59 13.32 -0.46 4.67
CA TYR A 59 14.77 -0.64 4.76
C TYR A 59 15.54 0.41 3.96
N TYR A 60 15.18 0.61 2.69
CA TYR A 60 15.83 1.63 1.86
C TYR A 60 15.41 3.06 2.21
N PHE A 61 14.24 3.23 2.82
CA PHE A 61 13.76 4.53 3.29
C PHE A 61 14.59 5.07 4.44
N HIS A 62 15.17 4.20 5.27
CA HIS A 62 16.01 4.61 6.42
C HIS A 62 17.12 5.59 6.00
N GLU A 63 17.73 5.41 4.84
CA GLU A 63 18.74 6.34 4.33
C GLU A 63 18.16 7.71 3.93
N ASN A 64 16.92 7.72 3.45
CA ASN A 64 16.25 8.96 3.03
C ASN A 64 15.70 9.76 4.21
N ILE A 65 15.36 9.10 5.33
CA ILE A 65 14.77 9.75 6.50
C ILE A 65 15.76 10.63 7.26
N SER A 66 17.07 10.37 7.11
CA SER A 66 18.13 11.09 7.81
C SER A 66 18.30 12.55 7.32
N HIS A 67 17.96 12.82 6.05
CA HIS A 67 18.15 14.13 5.42
C HIS A 67 16.84 14.65 4.85
N VAL A 68 16.46 15.88 5.22
CA VAL A 68 15.23 16.55 4.76
C VAL A 68 15.13 16.59 3.24
N GLU A 69 16.22 16.91 2.55
CA GLU A 69 16.24 17.02 1.08
C GLU A 69 16.06 15.65 0.40
N SER A 70 16.61 14.58 0.96
CA SER A 70 16.41 13.21 0.46
C SER A 70 14.97 12.78 0.66
N PHE A 71 14.40 13.08 1.83
CA PHE A 71 12.99 12.82 2.12
C PHE A 71 12.05 13.57 1.17
N LYS A 72 12.27 14.86 0.92
CA LYS A 72 11.47 15.65 -0.04
C LYS A 72 11.52 15.04 -1.45
N LYS A 73 12.69 14.60 -1.90
CA LYS A 73 12.85 13.94 -3.21
C LYS A 73 12.08 12.61 -3.28
N TRP A 74 12.17 11.81 -2.22
CA TRP A 74 11.43 10.55 -2.11
C TRP A 74 9.92 10.80 -2.10
N LEU A 75 9.45 11.73 -1.26
CA LEU A 75 8.04 12.12 -1.15
C LEU A 75 7.48 12.61 -2.48
N LYS A 76 8.21 13.52 -3.17
CA LYS A 76 7.82 14.02 -4.48
C LYS A 76 7.66 12.88 -5.49
N ARG A 77 8.58 11.91 -5.51
CA ARG A 77 8.49 10.75 -6.42
C ARG A 77 7.25 9.90 -6.12
N GLY A 78 6.98 9.61 -4.84
CA GLY A 78 5.79 8.86 -4.42
C GLY A 78 4.48 9.56 -4.80
N ILE A 79 4.38 10.86 -4.53
CA ILE A 79 3.22 11.68 -4.87
C ILE A 79 3.01 11.75 -6.39
N VAL A 80 4.07 12.02 -7.16
CA VAL A 80 3.98 12.07 -8.63
C VAL A 80 3.55 10.72 -9.18
N LEU A 81 4.13 9.62 -8.70
CA LEU A 81 3.74 8.28 -9.12
C LEU A 81 2.27 8.00 -8.82
N PHE A 82 1.80 8.36 -7.63
CA PHE A 82 0.39 8.22 -7.24
C PHE A 82 -0.53 8.98 -8.19
N PHE A 83 -0.28 10.27 -8.42
CA PHE A 83 -1.14 11.08 -9.29
C PHE A 83 -1.10 10.68 -10.77
N VAL A 84 0.05 10.24 -11.27
CA VAL A 84 0.16 9.71 -12.65
C VAL A 84 -0.74 8.49 -12.81
N TRP A 85 -0.67 7.53 -11.89
CA TRP A 85 -1.52 6.34 -11.96
C TRP A 85 -2.99 6.66 -11.69
N GLN A 86 -3.29 7.60 -10.77
CA GLN A 86 -4.65 8.08 -10.56
C GLN A 86 -5.24 8.66 -11.86
N ALA A 87 -4.47 9.46 -12.60
CA ALA A 87 -4.92 10.03 -13.88
C ALA A 87 -5.17 8.94 -14.93
N ILE A 88 -4.32 7.90 -14.98
CA ILE A 88 -4.50 6.76 -15.90
C ILE A 88 -5.77 5.97 -15.56
N TYR A 89 -6.05 5.76 -14.26
CA TYR A 89 -7.24 5.01 -13.84
C TYR A 89 -8.51 5.85 -13.75
N LEU A 90 -8.42 7.19 -13.78
CA LEU A 90 -9.56 8.10 -13.63
C LEU A 90 -10.77 7.74 -14.52
N PRO A 91 -10.59 7.40 -15.83
CA PRO A 91 -11.72 7.05 -16.69
C PRO A 91 -12.50 5.82 -16.23
N LEU A 92 -11.88 4.93 -15.43
CA LEU A 92 -12.50 3.67 -14.99
C LEU A 92 -13.43 3.85 -13.78
N TYR A 93 -13.24 4.90 -12.99
CA TYR A 93 -14.01 5.12 -11.76
C TYR A 93 -14.71 6.49 -11.69
N LEU A 94 -14.62 7.29 -12.75
CA LEU A 94 -15.28 8.59 -12.83
C LEU A 94 -16.83 8.39 -12.86
N PRO A 95 -17.59 8.94 -11.91
CA PRO A 95 -19.04 8.75 -11.81
C PRO A 95 -19.80 9.65 -12.81
N ILE A 96 -19.67 9.37 -14.11
CA ILE A 96 -20.28 10.22 -15.18
C ILE A 96 -21.81 10.06 -15.21
N GLU A 97 -22.32 8.83 -14.95
CA GLU A 97 -23.72 8.49 -15.13
C GLU A 97 -24.60 8.72 -13.90
N ASP A 98 -24.01 8.74 -12.70
CA ASP A 98 -24.73 8.87 -11.43
C ASP A 98 -23.93 9.68 -10.43
N LEU A 99 -24.37 10.93 -10.18
CA LEU A 99 -23.80 11.86 -9.20
C LEU A 99 -24.49 11.76 -7.84
N SER A 100 -25.01 10.60 -7.46
CA SER A 100 -25.58 10.41 -6.13
C SER A 100 -24.51 10.64 -5.04
N TYR A 101 -24.99 11.10 -3.86
CA TYR A 101 -24.12 11.37 -2.71
C TYR A 101 -23.19 10.17 -2.37
N ASN A 102 -23.72 8.95 -2.44
CA ASN A 102 -22.95 7.74 -2.16
C ASN A 102 -21.82 7.54 -3.19
N ARG A 103 -22.10 7.74 -4.48
CA ARG A 103 -21.09 7.64 -5.55
C ARG A 103 -20.01 8.68 -5.44
N LEU A 104 -20.41 9.91 -5.07
CA LEU A 104 -19.46 11.00 -4.85
C LEU A 104 -18.55 10.72 -3.65
N ALA A 105 -19.07 10.18 -2.55
CA ALA A 105 -18.27 9.80 -1.39
C ALA A 105 -17.25 8.70 -1.73
N VAL A 106 -17.66 7.67 -2.49
CA VAL A 106 -16.77 6.62 -3.00
C VAL A 106 -15.69 7.20 -3.90
N PHE A 107 -16.06 8.07 -4.84
CA PHE A 107 -15.11 8.72 -5.74
C PHE A 107 -14.07 9.55 -4.98
N LEU A 108 -14.48 10.33 -3.99
CA LEU A 108 -13.57 11.11 -3.15
C LEU A 108 -12.64 10.21 -2.32
N SER A 109 -13.15 9.09 -1.81
CA SER A 109 -12.31 8.13 -1.11
C SER A 109 -11.25 7.51 -2.03
N GLN A 110 -11.62 7.16 -3.26
CA GLN A 110 -10.70 6.64 -4.27
C GLN A 110 -9.65 7.67 -4.70
N LEU A 111 -10.00 8.97 -4.76
CA LEU A 111 -9.02 10.02 -5.02
C LEU A 111 -7.98 10.17 -3.91
N ILE A 112 -8.36 9.95 -2.65
CA ILE A 112 -7.48 10.13 -1.48
C ILE A 112 -6.65 8.86 -1.24
N PHE A 113 -7.31 7.71 -1.19
CA PHE A 113 -6.67 6.43 -0.83
C PHE A 113 -6.10 5.68 -2.04
N GLY A 114 -6.57 6.00 -3.23
CA GLY A 114 -6.19 5.35 -4.47
C GLY A 114 -7.24 4.34 -4.94
N TYR A 115 -7.37 4.21 -6.27
CA TYR A 115 -8.22 3.21 -6.91
C TYR A 115 -7.50 1.86 -6.94
N HIS A 116 -8.17 0.77 -6.55
CA HIS A 116 -7.62 -0.58 -6.51
C HIS A 116 -6.22 -0.67 -5.84
N HIS A 117 -5.19 -0.92 -6.61
CA HIS A 117 -3.82 -1.20 -6.14
C HIS A 117 -3.06 0.06 -5.69
N LEU A 118 -3.58 1.26 -5.98
CA LEU A 118 -2.92 2.51 -5.63
C LEU A 118 -2.90 2.78 -4.12
N TRP A 119 -3.79 2.12 -3.35
CA TRP A 119 -3.80 2.23 -1.88
C TRP A 119 -2.43 1.91 -1.26
N TYR A 120 -1.65 1.02 -1.89
CA TYR A 120 -0.31 0.70 -1.45
C TYR A 120 0.63 1.92 -1.51
N ILE A 121 0.55 2.72 -2.59
CA ILE A 121 1.39 3.91 -2.76
C ILE A 121 0.99 4.99 -1.76
N SER A 122 -0.32 5.23 -1.56
CA SER A 122 -0.80 6.19 -0.56
C SER A 122 -0.43 5.76 0.87
N ALA A 123 -0.57 4.48 1.21
CA ALA A 123 -0.15 3.95 2.50
C ALA A 123 1.36 4.07 2.73
N MET A 124 2.19 3.78 1.70
CA MET A 124 3.64 3.94 1.75
C MET A 124 4.03 5.42 1.97
N VAL A 125 3.41 6.34 1.25
CA VAL A 125 3.68 7.78 1.37
C VAL A 125 3.27 8.28 2.75
N LEU A 126 2.07 7.94 3.21
CA LEU A 126 1.57 8.33 4.54
C LEU A 126 2.44 7.76 5.67
N GLY A 127 2.77 6.47 5.59
CA GLY A 127 3.67 5.81 6.53
C GLY A 127 5.05 6.48 6.57
N GLY A 128 5.60 6.84 5.41
CA GLY A 128 6.87 7.56 5.32
C GLY A 128 6.83 8.95 5.94
N ILE A 129 5.72 9.69 5.79
CA ILE A 129 5.52 11.01 6.43
C ILE A 129 5.49 10.84 7.96
N ILE A 130 4.74 9.86 8.47
CA ILE A 130 4.65 9.56 9.90
C ILE A 130 6.02 9.19 10.46
N LEU A 131 6.75 8.28 9.81
CA LEU A 131 8.09 7.86 10.22
C LEU A 131 9.08 9.04 10.20
N PHE A 132 9.01 9.90 9.19
CA PHE A 132 9.85 11.10 9.13
C PHE A 132 9.56 12.06 10.28
N ALA A 133 8.30 12.29 10.62
CA ALA A 133 7.90 13.14 11.74
C ALA A 133 8.31 12.57 13.11
N LEU A 134 8.41 11.24 13.20
CA LEU A 134 8.76 10.53 14.45
C LEU A 134 10.23 10.15 14.57
N ARG A 135 11.07 10.37 13.56
CA ARG A 135 12.44 9.86 13.48
C ARG A 135 13.32 10.21 14.70
N ASP A 136 13.13 11.42 15.24
CA ASP A 136 13.94 11.94 16.35
C ASP A 136 13.25 11.72 17.73
N LYS A 137 12.14 10.95 17.76
CA LYS A 137 11.37 10.75 19.00
C LYS A 137 11.70 9.40 19.63
N PRO A 138 11.97 9.36 20.96
CA PRO A 138 12.35 8.11 21.65
C PRO A 138 11.21 7.08 21.66
N TYR A 139 9.96 7.51 21.51
CA TYR A 139 8.77 6.64 21.47
C TYR A 139 8.35 6.20 20.06
N SER A 140 9.17 6.48 19.05
CA SER A 140 8.82 6.19 17.64
C SER A 140 8.51 4.70 17.40
N LEU A 141 9.30 3.80 17.99
CA LEU A 141 9.08 2.36 17.90
C LEU A 141 7.78 1.93 18.59
N ALA A 142 7.54 2.43 19.82
CA ALA A 142 6.33 2.11 20.57
C ALA A 142 5.07 2.57 19.84
N LEU A 143 5.10 3.79 19.27
CA LEU A 143 3.97 4.31 18.49
C LEU A 143 3.77 3.53 17.20
N SER A 144 4.83 3.13 16.51
CA SER A 144 4.74 2.30 15.30
C SER A 144 4.12 0.94 15.60
N LEU A 145 4.51 0.29 16.69
CA LEU A 145 3.91 -0.96 17.15
C LEU A 145 2.44 -0.77 17.55
N PHE A 146 2.11 0.30 18.23
CA PHE A 146 0.73 0.63 18.60
C PHE A 146 -0.16 0.81 17.37
N LEU A 147 0.30 1.59 16.38
CA LEU A 147 -0.42 1.76 15.10
C LEU A 147 -0.57 0.44 14.33
N PHE A 148 0.44 -0.42 14.35
CA PHE A 148 0.36 -1.75 13.76
C PHE A 148 -0.70 -2.62 14.44
N ILE A 149 -0.73 -2.64 15.79
CA ILE A 149 -1.75 -3.37 16.56
C ILE A 149 -3.16 -2.84 16.25
N ILE A 150 -3.34 -1.50 16.21
CA ILE A 150 -4.62 -0.90 15.80
C ILE A 150 -5.02 -1.38 14.40
N GLY A 151 -4.10 -1.37 13.43
CA GLY A 151 -4.36 -1.86 12.08
C GLY A 151 -4.83 -3.31 12.05
N CYS A 152 -4.17 -4.18 12.82
CA CYS A 152 -4.59 -5.58 12.98
C CYS A 152 -5.99 -5.68 13.61
N CYS A 153 -6.28 -4.92 14.67
CA CYS A 153 -7.59 -4.92 15.31
C CYS A 153 -8.69 -4.46 14.35
N LEU A 154 -8.46 -3.40 13.59
CA LEU A 154 -9.41 -2.90 12.60
C LEU A 154 -9.74 -3.95 11.52
N GLN A 155 -8.78 -4.78 11.16
CA GLN A 155 -9.01 -5.87 10.20
C GLN A 155 -10.00 -6.92 10.76
N TYR A 156 -9.98 -7.18 12.08
CA TYR A 156 -10.94 -8.07 12.74
C TYR A 156 -12.33 -7.45 12.91
N VAL A 157 -12.45 -6.12 12.89
CA VAL A 157 -13.73 -5.40 12.95
C VAL A 157 -14.42 -5.38 11.59
N ARG A 158 -13.70 -5.64 10.49
CA ARG A 158 -14.23 -5.62 9.13
C ARG A 158 -15.51 -6.45 8.94
N PRO A 159 -15.66 -7.70 9.43
CA PRO A 159 -16.91 -8.46 9.29
C PRO A 159 -18.13 -7.78 9.93
N PHE A 160 -17.92 -6.98 10.98
CA PHE A 160 -19.00 -6.21 11.60
C PHE A 160 -19.37 -4.97 10.77
N ILE A 161 -18.40 -4.38 10.06
CA ILE A 161 -18.62 -3.29 9.12
C ILE A 161 -19.37 -3.80 7.88
N ASP A 162 -19.02 -4.99 7.40
CA ASP A 162 -19.65 -5.62 6.23
C ASP A 162 -21.15 -5.90 6.44
N ASN A 163 -21.58 -6.05 7.68
CA ASN A 163 -23.01 -6.18 8.04
C ASN A 163 -23.76 -4.83 8.05
N ASN A 164 -23.07 -3.69 7.91
CA ASN A 164 -23.68 -2.37 7.84
C ASN A 164 -23.67 -1.87 6.39
N PRO A 165 -24.85 -1.76 5.71
CA PRO A 165 -24.91 -1.47 4.27
C PRO A 165 -24.30 -0.12 3.87
N THR A 166 -24.25 0.84 4.79
CA THR A 166 -23.65 2.16 4.53
C THR A 166 -22.13 2.11 4.63
N LEU A 167 -21.61 1.44 5.66
CA LEU A 167 -20.17 1.28 5.87
C LEU A 167 -19.59 0.29 4.86
N TYR A 168 -20.30 -0.79 4.54
CA TYR A 168 -19.90 -1.75 3.52
C TYR A 168 -19.60 -1.10 2.18
N LYS A 169 -20.46 -0.19 1.69
CA LYS A 169 -20.25 0.51 0.42
C LYS A 169 -18.98 1.36 0.38
N VAL A 170 -18.54 1.90 1.51
CA VAL A 170 -17.31 2.72 1.60
C VAL A 170 -16.07 1.83 1.71
N PHE A 171 -16.14 0.71 2.42
CA PHE A 171 -14.98 -0.12 2.75
C PHE A 171 -14.84 -1.38 1.89
N SER A 172 -15.87 -1.82 1.16
CA SER A 172 -15.83 -3.03 0.34
C SER A 172 -14.98 -2.91 -0.93
N GLN A 173 -14.49 -1.72 -1.22
CA GLN A 173 -13.65 -1.47 -2.40
C GLN A 173 -12.14 -1.60 -2.10
N TYR A 174 -11.78 -1.90 -0.87
CA TYR A 174 -10.43 -2.12 -0.38
C TYR A 174 -10.33 -3.50 0.32
#